data_f5c3416a0cd34dab0cba49c91cda576a
#
_entry.id   f5c3416a0cd34dab0cba49c91cda576a
#
_cell.length_a   1.000
_cell.length_b   1.000
_cell.length_c   1.000
_cell.angle_alpha   90.00
_cell.angle_beta   90.00
_cell.angle_gamma   90.00
#
_symmetry.space_group_name_H-M   'P 1'
#
loop_
_entity.id
_entity.type
_entity.pdbx_description
1 polymer ?
#
loop_
_entity_poly.entity_id
_entity_poly.type
_entity_poly.pdbx_seq_one_letter_code
_entity_poly.pdbx_strand_id
1 'polypeptide(L)'
;MLHHPNADIGDTVPQILRQWLQAWRTCFTAPSWEHVLVLVMGALLAPGKRTVSSCLRMTGRAEAGNFASYHQILNRARWSSRAVARRLLGMVVERLVPDGPVVIGLDDTIERRWGRRIRARGIYRDPV
;
A
#
# COMPACT_ATOMS: atom_id res chain seq x y z
N MET A 1 26.94 -0.39 25.09
CA MET A 1 25.82 0.59 24.99
C MET A 1 25.58 0.82 23.51
N LEU A 2 24.77 -0.05 22.88
CA LEU A 2 24.50 0.03 21.43
C LEU A 2 23.30 0.95 21.23
N HIS A 3 23.59 2.12 20.76
CA HIS A 3 22.64 3.12 20.31
C HIS A 3 21.92 2.54 19.07
N HIS A 4 20.68 2.10 19.21
CA HIS A 4 19.83 1.83 18.05
C HIS A 4 19.45 3.21 17.47
N PRO A 5 19.91 3.56 16.28
CA PRO A 5 19.36 4.70 15.59
C PRO A 5 17.95 4.31 15.19
N ASN A 6 16.98 4.91 15.84
CA ASN A 6 15.62 4.97 15.33
C ASN A 6 15.67 5.91 14.11
N ALA A 7 16.29 5.44 13.02
CA ALA A 7 16.34 6.19 11.79
C ALA A 7 14.90 6.41 11.36
N ASP A 8 14.51 7.66 11.45
CA ASP A 8 13.20 8.09 10.99
C ASP A 8 13.13 7.74 9.49
N ILE A 9 12.18 6.88 9.12
CA ILE A 9 11.99 6.49 7.71
C ILE A 9 11.82 7.73 6.84
N GLY A 10 11.34 8.82 7.44
CA GLY A 10 11.29 10.11 6.82
C GLY A 10 12.59 10.49 6.10
N ASP A 11 13.74 10.23 6.67
CA ASP A 11 15.04 10.64 6.10
C ASP A 11 15.57 9.70 5.01
N THR A 12 15.09 8.47 4.95
CA THR A 12 15.54 7.45 3.98
C THR A 12 14.72 7.46 2.68
N VAL A 13 13.55 8.09 2.68
CA VAL A 13 12.68 8.15 1.48
C VAL A 13 13.13 9.27 0.55
N PRO A 14 13.41 9.00 -0.75
CA PRO A 14 13.72 10.03 -1.72
C PRO A 14 12.67 11.14 -1.73
N GLN A 15 13.11 12.38 -1.81
CA GLN A 15 12.23 13.55 -1.69
C GLN A 15 11.07 13.53 -2.69
N ILE A 16 11.32 13.11 -3.93
CA ILE A 16 10.28 12.97 -4.95
C ILE A 16 9.18 11.98 -4.55
N LEU A 17 9.57 10.84 -3.99
CA LEU A 17 8.63 9.82 -3.54
C LEU A 17 7.85 10.30 -2.31
N ARG A 18 8.50 11.02 -1.41
CA ARG A 18 7.87 11.65 -0.25
C ARG A 18 6.78 12.64 -0.68
N GLN A 19 7.07 13.49 -1.68
CA GLN A 19 6.09 14.42 -2.24
C GLN A 19 4.87 13.69 -2.82
N TRP A 20 5.09 12.60 -3.54
CA TRP A 20 4.00 11.79 -4.08
C TRP A 20 3.16 11.15 -2.99
N LEU A 21 3.80 10.56 -2.00
CA LEU A 21 3.12 9.90 -0.89
C LEU A 21 2.30 10.87 -0.03
N GLN A 22 2.70 12.14 0.06
CA GLN A 22 1.94 13.16 0.79
C GLN A 22 0.50 13.34 0.28
N ALA A 23 0.23 13.03 -0.99
CA ALA A 23 -1.12 13.07 -1.54
C ALA A 23 -2.11 12.17 -0.77
N TRP A 24 -1.62 11.10 -0.13
CA TRP A 24 -2.44 10.18 0.67
C TRP A 24 -2.47 10.48 2.16
N ARG A 25 -1.66 11.42 2.63
CA ARG A 25 -1.54 11.73 4.07
C ARG A 25 -2.89 11.95 4.75
N THR A 26 -3.81 12.63 4.07
CA THR A 26 -5.15 12.94 4.58
C THR A 26 -6.11 11.75 4.58
N CYS A 27 -5.76 10.64 3.94
CA CYS A 27 -6.56 9.42 3.93
C CYS A 27 -6.37 8.58 5.20
N PHE A 28 -5.39 8.91 6.04
CA PHE A 28 -4.99 8.14 7.21
C PHE A 28 -4.86 9.03 8.45
N THR A 29 -5.05 8.44 9.63
CA THR A 29 -4.68 9.08 10.90
C THR A 29 -3.16 9.19 11.03
N ALA A 30 -2.65 10.08 11.88
CA ALA A 30 -1.21 10.27 12.05
C ALA A 30 -0.48 8.96 12.43
N PRO A 31 -0.91 8.17 13.42
CA PRO A 31 -0.26 6.90 13.75
C PRO A 31 -0.32 5.87 12.61
N SER A 32 -1.45 5.81 11.89
CA SER A 32 -1.60 4.89 10.76
C SER A 32 -0.69 5.27 9.60
N TRP A 33 -0.49 6.56 9.37
CA TRP A 33 0.34 7.05 8.28
C TRP A 33 1.80 6.58 8.37
N GLU A 34 2.41 6.62 9.54
CA GLU A 34 3.78 6.14 9.74
C GLU A 34 3.93 4.66 9.38
N HIS A 35 2.96 3.83 9.77
CA HIS A 35 2.96 2.41 9.40
C HIS A 35 2.72 2.21 7.90
N VAL A 36 1.85 3.02 7.28
CA VAL A 36 1.59 2.98 5.83
C VAL A 36 2.85 3.30 5.04
N LEU A 37 3.61 4.32 5.43
CA LEU A 37 4.88 4.67 4.77
C LEU A 37 5.85 3.48 4.76
N VAL A 38 6.02 2.81 5.91
CA VAL A 38 6.87 1.62 6.03
C VAL A 38 6.41 0.52 5.08
N LEU A 39 5.10 0.24 5.07
CA LEU A 39 4.53 -0.82 4.23
C LEU A 39 4.66 -0.51 2.74
N VAL A 40 4.40 0.72 2.33
CA VAL A 40 4.54 1.15 0.93
C VAL A 40 6.00 1.07 0.49
N MET A 41 6.93 1.59 1.29
CA MET A 41 8.36 1.52 0.99
C MET A 41 8.84 0.07 0.90
N GLY A 42 8.46 -0.75 1.86
CA GLY A 42 8.79 -2.18 1.85
C GLY A 42 8.20 -2.92 0.64
N ALA A 43 6.98 -2.58 0.24
CA ALA A 43 6.34 -3.17 -0.93
C ALA A 43 7.02 -2.77 -2.25
N LEU A 44 7.52 -1.54 -2.35
CA LEU A 44 8.29 -1.09 -3.52
C LEU A 44 9.65 -1.78 -3.61
N LEU A 45 10.30 -2.03 -2.48
CA LEU A 45 11.61 -2.65 -2.41
C LEU A 45 11.56 -4.19 -2.48
N ALA A 46 10.42 -4.81 -2.19
CA ALA A 46 10.30 -6.26 -2.14
C ALA A 46 10.35 -6.89 -3.55
N PRO A 47 11.35 -7.75 -3.84
CA PRO A 47 11.49 -8.36 -5.17
C PRO A 47 10.46 -9.47 -5.44
N GLY A 48 9.80 -9.98 -4.41
CA GLY A 48 8.85 -11.11 -4.49
C GLY A 48 7.50 -10.80 -3.86
N LYS A 49 6.99 -11.72 -3.06
CA LYS A 49 5.70 -11.53 -2.38
C LYS A 49 5.72 -10.34 -1.42
N ARG A 50 4.79 -9.42 -1.62
CA ARG A 50 4.63 -8.19 -0.82
C ARG A 50 3.82 -8.44 0.46
N THR A 51 4.30 -9.36 1.30
CA THR A 51 3.73 -9.61 2.64
C THR A 51 4.20 -8.55 3.62
N VAL A 52 3.46 -8.35 4.72
CA VAL A 52 3.88 -7.45 5.81
C VAL A 52 5.30 -7.80 6.29
N SER A 53 5.59 -9.08 6.54
CA SER A 53 6.91 -9.54 6.97
C SER A 53 8.01 -9.21 5.95
N SER A 54 7.71 -9.33 4.65
CA SER A 54 8.65 -8.97 3.59
C SER A 54 8.91 -7.46 3.59
N CYS A 55 7.84 -6.65 3.69
CA CYS A 55 7.97 -5.20 3.76
C CYS A 55 8.83 -4.75 4.96
N LEU A 56 8.61 -5.33 6.12
CA LEU A 56 9.38 -5.01 7.33
C LEU A 56 10.86 -5.41 7.20
N ARG A 57 11.16 -6.55 6.60
CA ARG A 57 12.55 -6.93 6.32
C ARG A 57 13.24 -5.95 5.38
N MET A 58 12.58 -5.56 4.30
CA MET A 58 13.15 -4.63 3.33
C MET A 58 13.38 -3.22 3.88
N THR A 59 12.63 -2.84 4.92
CA THR A 59 12.77 -1.55 5.61
C THR A 59 13.62 -1.63 6.90
N GLY A 60 14.31 -2.75 7.13
CA GLY A 60 15.17 -2.93 8.33
C GLY A 60 14.39 -3.07 9.64
N ARG A 61 13.10 -3.42 9.58
CA ARG A 61 12.20 -3.53 10.76
C ARG A 61 11.76 -4.97 11.04
N ALA A 62 12.54 -5.96 10.65
CA ALA A 62 12.23 -7.38 10.87
C ALA A 62 11.97 -7.72 12.35
N GLU A 63 12.72 -7.09 13.24
CA GLU A 63 12.65 -7.29 14.70
C GLU A 63 11.78 -6.26 15.42
N ALA A 64 10.89 -5.57 14.70
CA ALA A 64 10.04 -4.55 15.28
C ALA A 64 9.05 -5.17 16.29
N GLY A 65 9.10 -4.75 17.54
CA GLY A 65 8.22 -5.24 18.61
C GLY A 65 6.73 -4.93 18.38
N ASN A 66 6.42 -3.98 17.51
CA ASN A 66 5.05 -3.58 17.13
C ASN A 66 4.55 -4.21 15.83
N PHE A 67 5.03 -5.40 15.48
CA PHE A 67 4.66 -6.14 14.26
C PHE A 67 3.15 -6.23 14.03
N ALA A 68 2.37 -6.46 15.09
CA ALA A 68 0.91 -6.53 15.00
C ALA A 68 0.28 -5.23 14.49
N SER A 69 0.85 -4.07 14.77
CA SER A 69 0.34 -2.77 14.34
C SER A 69 0.34 -2.63 12.82
N TYR A 70 1.35 -3.16 12.13
CA TYR A 70 1.42 -3.16 10.68
C TYR A 70 0.33 -4.03 10.04
N HIS A 71 0.03 -5.20 10.62
CA HIS A 71 -1.10 -6.02 10.19
C HIS A 71 -2.44 -5.33 10.42
N GLN A 72 -2.57 -4.57 11.53
CA GLN A 72 -3.80 -3.85 11.85
C GLN A 72 -4.15 -2.76 10.83
N ILE A 73 -3.15 -2.17 10.15
CA ILE A 73 -3.40 -1.21 9.07
C ILE A 73 -4.23 -1.85 7.95
N LEU A 74 -3.99 -3.12 7.64
CA LEU A 74 -4.66 -3.82 6.54
C LEU A 74 -6.01 -4.42 6.94
N ASN A 75 -6.22 -4.75 8.22
CA ASN A 75 -7.41 -5.50 8.65
C ASN A 75 -8.34 -4.75 9.62
N ARG A 76 -7.88 -3.75 10.35
CA ARG A 76 -8.64 -3.05 11.40
C ARG A 76 -8.70 -1.54 11.26
N ALA A 77 -7.67 -0.90 10.72
CA ALA A 77 -7.62 0.55 10.60
C ALA A 77 -8.76 1.06 9.69
N ARG A 78 -9.40 2.14 10.11
CA ARG A 78 -10.47 2.76 9.33
C ARG A 78 -9.86 3.73 8.32
N TRP A 79 -9.74 3.29 7.09
CA TRP A 79 -9.39 4.12 5.95
C TRP A 79 -10.15 3.66 4.71
N SER A 80 -10.32 4.53 3.75
CA SER A 80 -11.05 4.24 2.53
C SER A 80 -10.11 3.89 1.39
N SER A 81 -10.11 2.63 0.96
CA SER A 81 -9.35 2.19 -0.22
C SER A 81 -9.79 2.95 -1.49
N ARG A 82 -11.07 3.29 -1.58
CA ARG A 82 -11.61 4.12 -2.67
C ARG A 82 -11.02 5.54 -2.66
N ALA A 83 -10.87 6.17 -1.49
CA ALA A 83 -10.26 7.49 -1.38
C ALA A 83 -8.79 7.45 -1.79
N VAL A 84 -8.05 6.42 -1.35
CA VAL A 84 -6.64 6.20 -1.74
C VAL A 84 -6.52 5.97 -3.24
N ALA A 85 -7.35 5.09 -3.82
CA ALA A 85 -7.36 4.81 -5.25
C ALA A 85 -7.70 6.04 -6.09
N ARG A 86 -8.67 6.85 -5.66
CA ARG A 86 -9.03 8.11 -6.33
C ARG A 86 -7.87 9.10 -6.38
N ARG A 87 -7.12 9.22 -5.27
CA ARG A 87 -5.91 10.06 -5.23
C ARG A 87 -4.84 9.53 -6.17
N LEU A 88 -4.61 8.22 -6.18
CA LEU A 88 -3.67 7.60 -7.09
C LEU A 88 -4.03 7.87 -8.55
N LEU A 89 -5.31 7.65 -8.92
CA LEU A 89 -5.78 7.90 -10.28
C LEU A 89 -5.53 9.36 -10.70
N GLY A 90 -5.86 10.33 -9.84
CA GLY A 90 -5.59 11.74 -10.11
C GLY A 90 -4.10 11.99 -10.40
N MET A 91 -3.22 11.49 -9.55
CA MET A 91 -1.77 11.64 -9.74
C MET A 91 -1.27 10.99 -11.03
N VAL A 92 -1.79 9.81 -11.38
CA VAL A 92 -1.42 9.10 -12.62
C VAL A 92 -1.87 9.91 -13.84
N VAL A 93 -3.11 10.38 -13.86
CA VAL A 93 -3.64 11.20 -14.97
C VAL A 93 -2.86 12.49 -15.12
N GLU A 94 -2.66 13.23 -14.03
CA GLU A 94 -1.94 14.52 -14.07
C GLU A 94 -0.49 14.41 -14.57
N ARG A 95 0.17 13.28 -14.30
CA ARG A 95 1.59 13.10 -14.62
C ARG A 95 1.86 12.36 -15.92
N LEU A 96 0.99 11.41 -16.28
CA LEU A 96 1.21 10.53 -17.44
C LEU A 96 0.33 10.88 -18.63
N VAL A 97 -0.77 11.60 -18.39
CA VAL A 97 -1.70 12.04 -19.45
C VAL A 97 -2.05 13.52 -19.22
N PRO A 98 -1.07 14.42 -19.21
CA PRO A 98 -1.32 15.85 -18.94
C PRO A 98 -2.21 16.48 -20.03
N ASP A 99 -2.10 15.99 -21.26
CA ASP A 99 -2.83 16.48 -22.42
C ASP A 99 -3.41 15.30 -23.20
N GLY A 100 -4.70 15.40 -23.55
CA GLY A 100 -5.38 14.42 -24.38
C GLY A 100 -6.39 13.54 -23.65
N PRO A 101 -7.00 12.57 -24.34
CA PRO A 101 -8.03 11.70 -23.79
C PRO A 101 -7.41 10.63 -22.85
N VAL A 102 -8.08 10.38 -21.73
CA VAL A 102 -7.74 9.26 -20.84
C VAL A 102 -8.38 7.99 -21.40
N VAL A 103 -7.54 7.03 -21.82
CA VAL A 103 -8.00 5.73 -22.30
C VAL A 103 -7.93 4.73 -21.16
N ILE A 104 -9.04 4.07 -20.85
CA ILE A 104 -9.15 3.07 -19.78
C ILE A 104 -9.45 1.71 -20.42
N GLY A 105 -8.57 0.74 -20.20
CA GLY A 105 -8.81 -0.66 -20.52
C GLY A 105 -9.50 -1.36 -19.34
N LEU A 106 -10.57 -2.10 -19.63
CA LEU A 106 -11.22 -2.99 -18.66
C LEU A 106 -10.98 -4.43 -19.12
N ASP A 107 -10.49 -5.25 -18.20
CA ASP A 107 -10.27 -6.67 -18.43
C ASP A 107 -10.73 -7.47 -17.22
N ASP A 108 -11.29 -8.65 -17.46
CA ASP A 108 -11.73 -9.58 -16.42
C ASP A 108 -10.56 -10.45 -15.96
N THR A 109 -10.27 -10.41 -14.67
CA THR A 109 -9.24 -11.22 -14.07
C THR A 109 -9.83 -12.31 -13.19
N ILE A 110 -9.45 -13.56 -13.44
CA ILE A 110 -9.81 -14.67 -12.55
C ILE A 110 -9.02 -14.56 -11.26
N GLU A 111 -9.67 -14.14 -10.19
CA GLU A 111 -9.08 -14.08 -8.86
C GLU A 111 -9.42 -15.35 -8.08
N ARG A 112 -8.41 -16.16 -7.74
CA ARG A 112 -8.57 -17.33 -6.88
C ARG A 112 -8.61 -16.90 -5.42
N ARG A 113 -9.80 -16.89 -4.83
CA ARG A 113 -10.00 -16.60 -3.41
C ARG A 113 -10.18 -17.88 -2.61
N TRP A 114 -9.28 -18.12 -1.67
CA TRP A 114 -9.33 -19.29 -0.79
C TRP A 114 -9.67 -18.84 0.64
N GLY A 115 -10.85 -19.23 1.13
CA GLY A 115 -11.23 -18.94 2.51
C GLY A 115 -12.64 -19.41 2.84
N ARG A 116 -12.81 -20.04 4.01
CA ARG A 116 -14.11 -20.54 4.47
C ARG A 116 -15.17 -19.45 4.67
N ARG A 117 -14.74 -18.21 4.94
CA ARG A 117 -15.61 -17.05 5.23
C ARG A 117 -15.97 -16.22 4.01
N ILE A 118 -15.46 -16.56 2.83
CA ILE A 118 -15.78 -15.83 1.60
C ILE A 118 -17.10 -16.36 1.05
N ARG A 119 -18.18 -15.57 1.22
CA ARG A 119 -19.54 -15.97 0.82
C ARG A 119 -19.72 -16.07 -0.69
N ALA A 120 -19.07 -15.21 -1.47
CA ALA A 120 -19.12 -15.19 -2.94
C ALA A 120 -18.04 -16.07 -3.59
N ARG A 121 -17.71 -17.20 -2.98
CA ARG A 121 -16.76 -18.17 -3.54
C ARG A 121 -17.50 -19.09 -4.51
N GLY A 122 -17.07 -19.11 -5.76
CA GLY A 122 -17.66 -19.98 -6.78
C GLY A 122 -16.95 -19.83 -8.12
N ILE A 123 -17.29 -20.71 -9.05
CA ILE A 123 -16.94 -20.58 -10.45
C ILE A 123 -18.13 -19.89 -11.11
N TYR A 124 -17.94 -18.66 -11.53
CA TYR A 124 -18.97 -17.91 -12.24
C TYR A 124 -18.64 -17.95 -13.73
N ARG A 125 -19.65 -18.20 -14.54
CA ARG A 125 -19.53 -18.13 -16.00
C ARG A 125 -19.65 -16.67 -16.40
N ASP A 126 -18.71 -16.22 -17.22
CA ASP A 126 -18.81 -14.92 -17.85
C ASP A 126 -20.05 -14.92 -18.76
N PRO A 127 -20.99 -13.99 -18.62
CA PRO A 127 -22.15 -13.88 -19.50
C PRO A 127 -21.76 -13.17 -20.81
N VAL A 128 -20.97 -13.82 -21.65
CA VAL A 128 -20.76 -13.36 -23.02
C VAL A 128 -21.82 -13.98 -23.94
#